data_0dbdd6ef74eba1878678ffb5e54fd481
#
_entry.id   0dbdd6ef74eba1878678ffb5e54fd481
#
_cell.length_a   1.000
_cell.length_b   1.000
_cell.length_c   1.000
_cell.angle_alpha   90.00
_cell.angle_beta   90.00
_cell.angle_gamma   90.00
#
_symmetry.space_group_name_H-M   'P 1'
#
loop_
_entity.id
_entity.type
_entity.pdbx_description
1 polymer ?
#
loop_
_entity_poly.entity_id
_entity_poly.type
_entity_poly.pdbx_seq_one_letter_code
_entity_poly.pdbx_strand_id
1 'polypeptide(L)'
;TGHSPAFLQGEMQRVLYDYPVRGIVPIQKALAQVGLTPGDMDQLILSHLHFDHAGGLAAFAGTQAFRHVLVAEADLKQAWWSVTTGQKGPYIRSLFDLPGIRFETIRDTTWLAEDLGLFVQQAHTPGVLGMILKTQHHGTLLTTIMGLYTTDIPEGQTLYDFVNEK
;
A
#
# COMPACT_ATOMS: atom_id res chain seq x y z
N THR A 1 1.78 -4.54 2.15
CA THR A 1 2.69 -5.40 2.94
C THR A 1 1.94 -6.25 3.98
N GLY A 2 0.65 -5.98 4.18
CA GLY A 2 -0.22 -6.74 5.07
C GLY A 2 0.01 -6.50 6.57
N HIS A 3 -0.59 -7.34 7.38
CA HIS A 3 -0.50 -7.25 8.83
C HIS A 3 0.86 -7.65 9.39
N SER A 4 1.28 -6.99 10.47
CA SER A 4 2.38 -7.45 11.30
C SER A 4 1.90 -8.54 12.28
N PRO A 5 2.44 -9.76 12.26
CA PRO A 5 2.08 -10.78 13.24
C PRO A 5 2.35 -10.35 14.69
N ALA A 6 3.44 -9.63 14.92
CA ALA A 6 3.80 -9.14 16.26
C ALA A 6 2.81 -8.06 16.75
N PHE A 7 2.36 -7.17 15.85
CA PHE A 7 1.38 -6.14 16.18
C PHE A 7 0.01 -6.76 16.51
N LEU A 8 -0.42 -7.76 15.73
CA LEU A 8 -1.69 -8.43 15.96
C LEU A 8 -1.75 -9.23 17.27
N GLN A 9 -0.61 -9.77 17.72
CA GLN A 9 -0.53 -10.45 19.01
C GLN A 9 -0.52 -9.48 20.22
N GLY A 10 -0.20 -8.20 19.97
CA GLY A 10 -0.12 -7.15 20.98
C GLY A 10 -1.36 -6.25 21.00
N GLU A 11 -1.20 -5.04 20.49
CA GLU A 11 -2.21 -3.98 20.59
C GLU A 11 -3.48 -4.27 19.78
N MET A 12 -3.36 -4.89 18.62
CA MET A 12 -4.52 -5.14 17.75
C MET A 12 -5.44 -6.23 18.28
N GLN A 13 -4.95 -7.16 19.05
CA GLN A 13 -5.81 -8.15 19.70
C GLN A 13 -6.85 -7.48 20.63
N ARG A 14 -6.52 -6.30 21.15
CA ARG A 14 -7.45 -5.51 21.95
C ARG A 14 -8.43 -4.70 21.13
N VAL A 15 -8.04 -4.26 19.91
CA VAL A 15 -8.86 -3.42 19.03
C VAL A 15 -9.76 -4.28 18.13
N LEU A 16 -9.26 -5.45 17.71
CA LEU A 16 -9.98 -6.41 16.86
C LEU A 16 -10.48 -7.62 17.66
N TYR A 17 -10.73 -7.46 18.94
CA TYR A 17 -11.19 -8.54 19.82
C TYR A 17 -12.40 -9.30 19.24
N ASP A 18 -13.30 -8.58 18.58
CA ASP A 18 -14.49 -9.16 17.94
C ASP A 18 -14.23 -9.68 16.52
N TYR A 19 -13.02 -9.45 15.97
CA TYR A 19 -12.63 -9.86 14.61
C TYR A 19 -11.29 -10.58 14.63
N PRO A 20 -11.24 -11.85 15.07
CA PRO A 20 -9.98 -12.59 15.11
C PRO A 20 -9.42 -12.76 13.70
N VAL A 21 -8.30 -12.12 13.43
CA VAL A 21 -7.57 -12.29 12.17
C VAL A 21 -6.89 -13.66 12.20
N ARG A 22 -7.25 -14.54 11.26
CA ARG A 22 -6.71 -15.90 11.13
C ARG A 22 -5.96 -16.04 9.81
N GLY A 23 -5.02 -16.98 9.78
CA GLY A 23 -4.34 -17.36 8.55
C GLY A 23 -3.40 -16.28 7.99
N ILE A 24 -2.82 -15.44 8.84
CA ILE A 24 -1.85 -14.44 8.40
C ILE A 24 -0.61 -15.14 7.85
N VAL A 25 -0.30 -14.86 6.60
CA VAL A 25 0.94 -15.26 5.98
C VAL A 25 1.90 -14.06 6.01
N PRO A 26 2.98 -14.09 6.79
CA PRO A 26 3.99 -13.04 6.76
C PRO A 26 4.52 -12.82 5.34
N ILE A 27 4.80 -11.58 4.97
CA ILE A 27 5.22 -11.23 3.60
C ILE A 27 6.45 -12.02 3.14
N GLN A 28 7.39 -12.32 4.04
CA GLN A 28 8.55 -13.14 3.71
C GLN A 28 8.15 -14.56 3.28
N LYS A 29 7.15 -15.15 3.94
CA LYS A 29 6.63 -16.47 3.55
C LYS A 29 5.86 -16.42 2.22
N ALA A 30 5.12 -15.33 1.98
CA ALA A 30 4.41 -15.15 0.72
C ALA A 30 5.41 -15.00 -0.44
N LEU A 31 6.46 -14.20 -0.29
CA LEU A 31 7.53 -14.06 -1.27
C LEU A 31 8.27 -15.38 -1.52
N ALA A 32 8.56 -16.14 -0.47
CA ALA A 32 9.23 -17.43 -0.60
C ALA A 32 8.44 -18.45 -1.42
N GLN A 33 7.10 -18.35 -1.47
CA GLN A 33 6.26 -19.23 -2.30
C GLN A 33 6.52 -19.03 -3.81
N VAL A 34 7.01 -17.86 -4.20
CA VAL A 34 7.39 -17.53 -5.59
C VAL A 34 8.90 -17.42 -5.78
N GLY A 35 9.68 -17.93 -4.82
CA GLY A 35 11.14 -17.98 -4.90
C GLY A 35 11.84 -16.64 -4.63
N LEU A 36 11.14 -15.67 -4.02
CA LEU A 36 11.66 -14.33 -3.75
C LEU A 36 11.86 -14.09 -2.25
N THR A 37 12.70 -13.11 -1.94
CA THR A 37 12.93 -12.57 -0.59
C THR A 37 12.67 -11.07 -0.57
N PRO A 38 12.54 -10.44 0.59
CA PRO A 38 12.47 -8.97 0.67
C PRO A 38 13.66 -8.25 0.05
N GLY A 39 14.83 -8.88 0.01
CA GLY A 39 16.05 -8.33 -0.60
C GLY A 39 16.04 -8.26 -2.13
N ASP A 40 15.15 -9.03 -2.77
CA ASP A 40 14.99 -9.04 -4.23
C ASP A 40 14.07 -7.93 -4.74
N MET A 41 13.50 -7.14 -3.82
CA MET A 41 12.61 -6.03 -4.17
C MET A 41 13.42 -4.73 -4.30
N ASP A 42 13.22 -4.00 -5.39
CA ASP A 42 13.85 -2.70 -5.62
C ASP A 42 13.05 -1.56 -4.98
N GLN A 43 11.73 -1.69 -4.92
CA GLN A 43 10.83 -0.64 -4.48
C GLN A 43 9.58 -1.21 -3.82
N LEU A 44 8.99 -0.48 -2.89
CA LEU A 44 7.68 -0.77 -2.31
C LEU A 44 6.66 0.28 -2.74
N ILE A 45 5.48 -0.17 -3.11
CA ILE A 45 4.33 0.68 -3.38
C ILE A 45 3.28 0.36 -2.31
N LEU A 46 2.95 1.34 -1.49
CA LEU A 46 1.89 1.21 -0.49
C LEU A 46 0.63 1.91 -0.98
N SER A 47 -0.48 1.20 -0.96
CA SER A 47 -1.77 1.83 -1.23
C SER A 47 -2.02 2.97 -0.23
N HIS A 48 -1.79 2.73 1.06
CA HIS A 48 -1.87 3.71 2.14
C HIS A 48 -1.24 3.15 3.43
N LEU A 49 -1.19 3.95 4.50
CA LEU A 49 -0.43 3.65 5.72
C LEU A 49 -1.28 3.11 6.88
N HIS A 50 -2.49 2.60 6.64
CA HIS A 50 -3.22 1.88 7.70
C HIS A 50 -2.47 0.61 8.12
N PHE A 51 -2.70 0.18 9.35
CA PHE A 51 -1.96 -0.92 9.99
C PHE A 51 -1.97 -2.23 9.20
N ASP A 52 -3.04 -2.52 8.49
CA ASP A 52 -3.22 -3.72 7.66
C ASP A 52 -2.50 -3.64 6.32
N HIS A 53 -2.06 -2.46 5.92
CA HIS A 53 -1.24 -2.23 4.73
C HIS A 53 0.23 -1.95 5.05
N ALA A 54 0.52 -1.20 6.10
CA ALA A 54 1.88 -0.86 6.51
C ALA A 54 2.54 -1.93 7.40
N GLY A 55 1.77 -2.85 7.99
CA GLY A 55 2.23 -3.77 9.02
C GLY A 55 3.41 -4.67 8.63
N GLY A 56 3.59 -4.96 7.35
CA GLY A 56 4.70 -5.77 6.85
C GLY A 56 5.97 -5.00 6.51
N LEU A 57 6.00 -3.66 6.62
CA LEU A 57 7.15 -2.84 6.22
C LEU A 57 8.46 -3.23 6.92
N ALA A 58 8.39 -3.57 8.21
CA ALA A 58 9.57 -3.98 8.98
C ALA A 58 10.30 -5.19 8.39
N ALA A 59 9.62 -6.02 7.60
CA ALA A 59 10.22 -7.17 6.92
C ALA A 59 11.25 -6.78 5.83
N PHE A 60 11.22 -5.54 5.37
CA PHE A 60 12.11 -5.00 4.35
C PHE A 60 13.25 -4.17 4.96
N ALA A 61 13.36 -4.09 6.28
CA ALA A 61 14.40 -3.31 6.94
C ALA A 61 15.80 -3.72 6.45
N GLY A 62 16.61 -2.73 6.10
CA GLY A 62 17.97 -2.94 5.57
C GLY A 62 18.04 -3.23 4.07
N THR A 63 16.93 -3.45 3.37
CA THR A 63 16.90 -3.67 1.91
C THR A 63 16.93 -2.34 1.15
N GLN A 64 17.18 -2.42 -0.16
CA GLN A 64 17.06 -1.28 -1.08
C GLN A 64 15.61 -0.78 -1.10
N ALA A 65 14.63 -1.66 -1.24
CA ALA A 65 13.21 -1.33 -1.30
C ALA A 65 12.71 -0.53 -0.09
N PHE A 66 13.32 -0.73 1.09
CA PHE A 66 12.98 0.02 2.30
C PHE A 66 13.37 1.51 2.24
N ARG A 67 14.24 1.86 1.30
CA ARG A 67 14.66 3.25 1.02
C ARG A 67 13.92 3.87 -0.17
N HIS A 68 13.00 3.12 -0.78
CA HIS A 68 12.21 3.50 -1.95
C HIS A 68 10.75 3.08 -1.75
N VAL A 69 10.09 3.68 -0.76
CA VAL A 69 8.70 3.37 -0.42
C VAL A 69 7.78 4.45 -0.98
N LEU A 70 7.07 4.13 -2.05
CA LEU A 70 6.10 5.03 -2.67
C LEU A 70 4.79 5.04 -1.88
N VAL A 71 4.29 6.22 -1.62
CA VAL A 71 3.01 6.45 -0.93
C VAL A 71 2.40 7.77 -1.41
N ALA A 72 1.07 7.92 -1.36
CA ALA A 72 0.46 9.21 -1.64
C ALA A 72 0.87 10.25 -0.60
N GLU A 73 1.25 11.46 -1.05
CA GLU A 73 1.65 12.55 -0.14
C GLU A 73 0.56 12.89 0.87
N ALA A 74 -0.69 12.91 0.41
CA ALA A 74 -1.83 13.24 1.27
C ALA A 74 -2.02 12.19 2.38
N ASP A 75 -1.80 10.91 2.08
CA ASP A 75 -1.88 9.85 3.09
C ASP A 75 -0.73 9.91 4.10
N LEU A 76 0.49 10.14 3.63
CA LEU A 76 1.65 10.32 4.51
C LEU A 76 1.46 11.49 5.47
N LYS A 77 0.96 12.63 4.99
CA LYS A 77 0.61 13.78 5.83
C LYS A 77 -0.46 13.45 6.85
N GLN A 78 -1.51 12.75 6.44
CA GLN A 78 -2.59 12.31 7.32
C GLN A 78 -2.09 11.34 8.39
N ALA A 79 -1.25 10.38 8.03
CA ALA A 79 -0.67 9.43 8.96
C ALA A 79 0.13 10.15 10.06
N TRP A 80 1.02 11.06 9.67
CA TRP A 80 1.81 11.84 10.62
C TRP A 80 0.94 12.76 11.49
N TRP A 81 -0.02 13.44 10.90
CA TRP A 81 -0.96 14.28 11.64
C TRP A 81 -1.73 13.47 12.69
N SER A 82 -2.30 12.32 12.29
CA SER A 82 -3.05 11.44 13.20
C SER A 82 -2.22 11.02 14.42
N VAL A 83 -1.01 10.51 14.19
CA VAL A 83 -0.18 9.98 15.30
C VAL A 83 0.44 11.06 16.17
N THR A 84 0.68 12.26 15.64
CA THR A 84 1.22 13.39 16.42
C THR A 84 0.16 14.14 17.21
N THR A 85 -1.09 14.12 16.76
CA THR A 85 -2.22 14.73 17.48
C THR A 85 -2.91 13.76 18.44
N GLY A 86 -2.43 12.52 18.51
CA GLY A 86 -2.99 11.50 19.40
C GLY A 86 -4.35 10.97 18.97
N GLN A 87 -4.71 11.12 17.69
CA GLN A 87 -5.96 10.55 17.18
C GLN A 87 -5.91 9.01 17.24
N LYS A 88 -6.96 8.45 17.80
CA LYS A 88 -7.18 6.99 17.75
C LYS A 88 -7.71 6.64 16.36
N GLY A 89 -7.06 5.70 15.69
CA GLY A 89 -7.45 5.30 14.34
C GLY A 89 -6.52 4.24 13.76
N PRO A 90 -6.63 3.99 12.47
CA PRO A 90 -5.91 2.90 11.80
C PRO A 90 -4.45 3.21 11.51
N TYR A 91 -3.99 4.46 11.72
CA TYR A 91 -2.58 4.81 11.59
C TYR A 91 -1.81 4.50 12.88
N ILE A 92 -0.84 3.62 12.79
CA ILE A 92 -0.04 3.16 13.93
C ILE A 92 1.42 3.53 13.70
N ARG A 93 1.93 4.46 14.50
CA ARG A 93 3.26 5.05 14.34
C ARG A 93 4.38 4.01 14.21
N SER A 94 4.38 2.99 15.07
CA SER A 94 5.41 1.95 15.09
C SER A 94 5.45 1.06 13.84
N LEU A 95 4.45 1.15 12.94
CA LEU A 95 4.40 0.37 11.70
C LEU A 95 4.96 1.12 10.48
N PHE A 96 5.08 2.45 10.54
CA PHE A 96 5.59 3.25 9.42
C PHE A 96 6.74 4.20 9.80
N ASP A 97 6.89 4.58 11.08
CA ASP A 97 8.03 5.37 11.58
C ASP A 97 9.16 4.41 11.96
N LEU A 98 9.79 3.81 10.96
CA LEU A 98 10.81 2.78 11.14
C LEU A 98 12.21 3.34 10.84
N PRO A 99 13.24 2.97 11.64
CA PRO A 99 14.60 3.43 11.40
C PRO A 99 15.11 3.06 10.00
N GLY A 100 15.53 4.05 9.24
CA GLY A 100 16.10 3.87 7.89
C GLY A 100 15.08 3.79 6.76
N ILE A 101 13.78 3.82 7.04
CA ILE A 101 12.75 3.93 5.98
C ILE A 101 12.85 5.29 5.27
N ARG A 102 12.61 5.29 3.96
CA ARG A 102 12.47 6.52 3.18
C ARG A 102 11.22 6.44 2.33
N PHE A 103 10.37 7.44 2.49
CA PHE A 103 9.17 7.60 1.67
C PHE A 103 9.45 8.52 0.49
N GLU A 104 8.97 8.10 -0.66
CA GLU A 104 8.85 8.91 -1.87
C GLU A 104 7.37 9.18 -2.11
N THR A 105 7.00 10.44 -2.33
CA THR A 105 5.59 10.82 -2.35
C THR A 105 5.07 11.02 -3.77
N ILE A 106 3.87 10.48 -4.01
CA ILE A 106 3.10 10.65 -5.24
C ILE A 106 1.97 11.64 -4.96
N ARG A 107 1.80 12.64 -5.83
CA ARG A 107 0.73 13.66 -5.74
C ARG A 107 -0.34 13.47 -6.81
N ASP A 108 0.10 13.08 -7.98
CA ASP A 108 -0.71 12.96 -9.19
C ASP A 108 -0.43 11.63 -9.88
N THR A 109 -1.16 11.34 -10.96
CA THR A 109 -0.87 10.17 -11.78
C THR A 109 0.56 10.20 -12.27
N THR A 110 1.31 9.16 -11.96
CA THR A 110 2.74 9.04 -12.24
C THR A 110 3.03 7.71 -12.91
N TRP A 111 3.70 7.73 -14.05
CA TRP A 111 4.15 6.53 -14.74
C TRP A 111 5.57 6.18 -14.27
N LEU A 112 5.72 4.98 -13.70
CA LEU A 112 7.01 4.44 -13.26
C LEU A 112 7.72 3.71 -14.38
N ALA A 113 6.94 3.14 -15.33
CA ALA A 113 7.39 2.49 -16.55
C ALA A 113 6.31 2.68 -17.63
N GLU A 114 6.59 2.24 -18.85
CA GLU A 114 5.64 2.34 -19.98
C GLU A 114 4.32 1.62 -19.70
N ASP A 115 4.37 0.56 -18.92
CA ASP A 115 3.27 -0.33 -18.59
C ASP A 115 2.82 -0.27 -17.12
N LEU A 116 3.49 0.54 -16.27
CA LEU A 116 3.20 0.65 -14.85
C LEU A 116 2.97 2.11 -14.44
N GLY A 117 1.74 2.44 -14.14
CA GLY A 117 1.33 3.74 -13.61
C GLY A 117 0.77 3.66 -12.20
N LEU A 118 0.87 4.77 -11.48
CA LEU A 118 0.22 4.98 -10.18
C LEU A 118 -0.75 6.15 -10.28
N PHE A 119 -1.86 6.09 -9.56
CA PHE A 119 -2.80 7.19 -9.44
C PHE A 119 -3.26 7.37 -8.00
N VAL A 120 -3.67 8.58 -7.66
CA VAL A 120 -4.12 8.93 -6.30
C VAL A 120 -5.63 9.02 -6.28
N GLN A 121 -6.27 8.27 -5.37
CA GLN A 121 -7.70 8.35 -5.08
C GLN A 121 -7.94 8.97 -3.69
N GLN A 122 -8.95 9.83 -3.60
CA GLN A 122 -9.46 10.37 -2.34
C GLN A 122 -10.75 9.64 -1.95
N ALA A 123 -10.61 8.40 -1.48
CA ALA A 123 -11.76 7.57 -1.14
C ALA A 123 -11.74 7.11 0.32
N HIS A 124 -10.86 6.19 0.66
CA HIS A 124 -10.77 5.57 1.97
C HIS A 124 -9.87 6.37 2.93
N THR A 125 -8.83 6.98 2.38
CA THR A 125 -7.98 7.99 3.04
C THR A 125 -7.87 9.21 2.13
N PRO A 126 -7.26 10.33 2.59
CA PRO A 126 -7.04 11.49 1.73
C PRO A 126 -6.17 11.22 0.49
N GLY A 127 -5.49 10.07 0.45
CA GLY A 127 -4.67 9.68 -0.68
C GLY A 127 -4.38 8.19 -0.71
N VAL A 128 -5.20 7.41 -1.40
CA VAL A 128 -4.90 5.99 -1.67
C VAL A 128 -4.20 5.87 -3.02
N LEU A 129 -3.08 5.15 -3.08
CA LEU A 129 -2.48 4.78 -4.35
C LEU A 129 -3.20 3.59 -4.96
N GLY A 130 -3.70 3.77 -6.17
CA GLY A 130 -4.05 2.71 -7.08
C GLY A 130 -2.93 2.50 -8.11
N MET A 131 -2.95 1.36 -8.78
CA MET A 131 -1.96 0.98 -9.78
C MET A 131 -2.64 0.64 -11.10
N ILE A 132 -2.03 1.07 -12.19
CA ILE A 132 -2.40 0.74 -13.57
C ILE A 132 -1.29 -0.18 -14.08
N LEU A 133 -1.64 -1.37 -14.52
CA LEU A 133 -0.70 -2.30 -15.13
C LEU A 133 -1.22 -2.69 -16.52
N LYS A 134 -0.49 -2.31 -17.57
CA LYS A 134 -0.76 -2.77 -18.94
C LYS A 134 -0.16 -4.16 -19.11
N THR A 135 -0.95 -5.11 -19.52
CA THR A 135 -0.50 -6.49 -19.71
C THR A 135 -0.65 -6.92 -21.16
N GLN A 136 0.15 -7.90 -21.59
CA GLN A 136 0.10 -8.41 -22.96
C GLN A 136 -1.16 -9.24 -23.26
N HIS A 137 -1.77 -9.87 -22.24
CA HIS A 137 -2.83 -10.87 -22.44
C HIS A 137 -4.13 -10.55 -21.73
N HIS A 138 -4.14 -9.59 -20.80
CA HIS A 138 -5.30 -9.29 -19.95
C HIS A 138 -5.74 -7.83 -20.01
N GLY A 139 -5.28 -7.11 -21.05
CA GLY A 139 -5.57 -5.67 -21.16
C GLY A 139 -4.95 -4.86 -20.02
N THR A 140 -5.62 -3.81 -19.63
CA THR A 140 -5.19 -2.95 -18.51
C THR A 140 -5.79 -3.43 -17.21
N LEU A 141 -4.95 -3.69 -16.22
CA LEU A 141 -5.34 -4.01 -14.85
C LEU A 141 -5.32 -2.75 -14.01
N LEU A 142 -6.40 -2.53 -13.27
CA LEU A 142 -6.49 -1.48 -12.26
C LEU A 142 -6.55 -2.12 -10.87
N THR A 143 -5.63 -1.74 -9.99
CA THR A 143 -5.73 -2.09 -8.58
C THR A 143 -6.18 -0.88 -7.79
N THR A 144 -7.15 -1.07 -6.93
CA THR A 144 -7.61 -0.06 -5.98
C THR A 144 -7.69 -0.71 -4.60
N ILE A 145 -8.05 0.06 -3.57
CA ILE A 145 -8.33 -0.50 -2.25
C ILE A 145 -9.50 -1.50 -2.27
N MET A 146 -10.41 -1.36 -3.24
CA MET A 146 -11.59 -2.20 -3.36
C MET A 146 -11.33 -3.50 -4.12
N GLY A 147 -10.18 -3.67 -4.73
CA GLY A 147 -9.84 -4.89 -5.45
C GLY A 147 -9.03 -4.67 -6.72
N LEU A 148 -8.91 -5.74 -7.49
CA LEU A 148 -8.29 -5.78 -8.80
C LEU A 148 -9.38 -5.85 -9.87
N TYR A 149 -9.33 -4.96 -10.82
CA TYR A 149 -10.24 -4.90 -11.96
C TYR A 149 -9.46 -5.13 -13.25
N THR A 150 -10.03 -5.94 -14.14
CA THR A 150 -9.51 -6.16 -15.50
C THR A 150 -10.44 -5.46 -16.46
N THR A 151 -9.95 -4.41 -17.11
CA THR A 151 -10.74 -3.70 -18.14
C THR A 151 -9.82 -2.80 -18.95
N ASP A 152 -10.20 -2.58 -20.19
CA ASP A 152 -9.61 -1.53 -20.98
C ASP A 152 -10.31 -0.21 -20.64
N ILE A 153 -9.54 0.84 -20.46
CA ILE A 153 -10.09 2.17 -20.32
C ILE A 153 -10.66 2.55 -21.69
N PRO A 154 -11.95 2.87 -21.81
CA PRO A 154 -12.55 3.22 -23.08
C PRO A 154 -11.81 4.37 -23.79
N GLU A 155 -11.72 4.30 -25.10
CA GLU A 155 -11.09 5.35 -25.90
C GLU A 155 -11.81 6.70 -25.65
N GLY A 156 -11.02 7.74 -25.36
CA GLY A 156 -11.53 9.09 -25.08
C GLY A 156 -11.89 9.35 -23.61
N GLN A 157 -11.82 8.35 -22.72
CA GLN A 157 -11.92 8.58 -21.28
C GLN A 157 -10.52 8.80 -20.65
N THR A 158 -10.46 9.67 -19.65
CA THR A 158 -9.28 9.76 -18.79
C THR A 158 -9.37 8.70 -17.70
N LEU A 159 -8.23 8.35 -17.11
CA LEU A 159 -8.22 7.47 -15.93
C LEU A 159 -9.08 8.06 -14.79
N TYR A 160 -9.05 9.37 -14.62
CA TYR A 160 -9.85 10.06 -13.62
C TYR A 160 -11.35 9.81 -13.84
N ASP A 161 -11.82 9.97 -15.07
CA ASP A 161 -13.22 9.73 -15.44
C ASP A 161 -13.59 8.27 -15.17
N PHE A 162 -12.77 7.34 -15.63
CA PHE A 162 -12.99 5.91 -15.45
C PHE A 162 -13.05 5.47 -13.98
N VAL A 163 -12.21 6.04 -13.12
CA VAL A 163 -12.16 5.68 -11.69
C VAL A 163 -13.27 6.36 -10.89
N ASN A 164 -13.74 7.54 -11.31
CA ASN A 164 -14.76 8.33 -10.58
C ASN A 164 -16.19 8.17 -11.11
N GLU A 165 -16.40 7.54 -12.26
CA GLU A 165 -17.73 7.24 -12.79
C GLU A 165 -18.39 5.98 -12.20
N LYS A 166 -17.73 5.28 -11.26
CA LYS A 166 -18.22 4.10 -10.55
C LYS A 166 -18.17 4.31 -9.04
#